data_af7bc9e63cca4c0591cc36fdf88e355c
#
_entry.id   af7bc9e63cca4c0591cc36fdf88e355c
#
_cell.length_a   1.000
_cell.length_b   1.000
_cell.length_c   1.000
_cell.angle_alpha   90.00
_cell.angle_beta   90.00
_cell.angle_gamma   90.00
#
_symmetry.space_group_name_H-M   'P 1'
#
loop_
_entity.id
_entity.type
_entity.pdbx_description
1 polymer ?
#
loop_
_entity_poly.entity_id
_entity_poly.type
_entity_poly.pdbx_seq_one_letter_code
_entity_poly.pdbx_strand_id
1 'polypeptide(L)'
;IYGIQRMEELRQWLSLENAPPRWDEEMQHLAAEEKASLGGDFCRSCGYCMPCPMGIEIPNAARMSLLMTRSPYKPYITAEWQAKMHKIEDCVNCRRCVAHCPYSLDTPRLLRDQLKWYEAFCEQHKSELG
;
A
#
# COMPACT_ATOMS: atom_id res chain seq x y z
N ILE A 1 12.94 3.97 14.23
CA ILE A 1 14.38 3.73 13.93
C ILE A 1 14.56 4.05 12.45
N TYR A 2 15.39 5.01 12.14
CA TYR A 2 15.68 5.42 10.77
C TYR A 2 17.05 4.87 10.34
N GLY A 3 17.09 4.27 9.13
CA GLY A 3 18.34 3.80 8.54
C GLY A 3 19.01 4.91 7.73
N ILE A 4 20.16 5.41 8.18
CA ILE A 4 20.95 6.43 7.46
C ILE A 4 21.90 5.71 6.50
N GLN A 5 21.82 6.04 5.22
CA GLN A 5 22.69 5.47 4.18
C GLN A 5 23.59 6.51 3.50
N ARG A 6 23.25 7.82 3.62
CA ARG A 6 23.97 8.92 2.96
C ARG A 6 24.29 10.03 3.97
N MET A 7 25.37 10.74 3.73
CA MET A 7 25.82 11.84 4.59
C MET A 7 24.83 13.01 4.65
N GLU A 8 24.09 13.25 3.59
CA GLU A 8 23.02 14.26 3.53
C GLU A 8 21.90 13.94 4.51
N GLU A 9 21.52 12.68 4.59
CA GLU A 9 20.49 12.20 5.53
C GLU A 9 20.95 12.38 6.98
N LEU A 10 22.22 12.04 7.28
CA LEU A 10 22.79 12.28 8.62
C LEU A 10 22.75 13.77 9.00
N ARG A 11 23.16 14.65 8.08
CA ARG A 11 23.13 16.10 8.33
C ARG A 11 21.71 16.61 8.56
N GLN A 12 20.73 16.10 7.80
CA GLN A 12 19.32 16.43 7.98
C GLN A 12 18.83 16.00 9.37
N TRP A 13 19.16 14.79 9.80
CA TRP A 13 18.78 14.30 11.14
C TRP A 13 19.42 15.13 12.25
N LEU A 14 20.70 15.46 12.15
CA LEU A 14 21.38 16.31 13.12
C LEU A 14 20.75 17.72 13.17
N SER A 15 20.32 18.26 12.02
CA SER A 15 19.63 19.55 12.01
C SER A 15 18.26 19.49 12.69
N LEU A 16 17.50 18.40 12.50
CA LEU A 16 16.21 18.19 13.18
C LEU A 16 16.36 17.95 14.69
N GLU A 17 17.45 17.30 15.12
CA GLU A 17 17.75 17.14 16.54
C GLU A 17 18.08 18.46 17.23
N ASN A 18 18.89 19.31 16.56
CA ASN A 18 19.28 20.63 17.08
C ASN A 18 18.14 21.65 17.05
N ALA A 19 17.26 21.57 16.05
CA ALA A 19 16.11 22.44 15.87
C ALA A 19 14.87 21.62 15.47
N PRO A 20 14.25 20.91 16.40
CA PRO A 20 13.09 20.09 16.09
C PRO A 20 11.93 20.99 15.65
N PRO A 21 11.14 20.55 14.65
CA PRO A 21 9.97 21.30 14.22
C PRO A 21 8.98 21.47 15.38
N ARG A 22 8.36 22.63 15.45
CA ARG A 22 7.35 22.90 16.46
C ARG A 22 6.03 22.26 16.06
N TRP A 23 5.27 21.78 17.06
CA TRP A 23 3.92 21.30 16.86
C TRP A 23 2.94 22.48 16.83
N ASP A 24 3.07 23.31 15.80
CA ASP A 24 2.24 24.48 15.54
C ASP A 24 1.03 24.13 14.63
N GLU A 25 0.26 25.15 14.26
CA GLU A 25 -0.93 24.98 13.42
C GLU A 25 -0.59 24.40 12.04
N GLU A 26 0.52 24.81 11.44
CA GLU A 26 0.96 24.30 10.15
C GLU A 26 1.30 22.80 10.23
N MET A 27 2.04 22.40 11.26
CA MET A 27 2.37 20.99 11.49
C MET A 27 1.13 20.16 11.81
N GLN A 28 0.18 20.69 12.58
CA GLN A 28 -1.09 20.02 12.86
C GLN A 28 -1.92 19.84 11.58
N HIS A 29 -1.96 20.86 10.72
CA HIS A 29 -2.67 20.77 9.44
C HIS A 29 -2.03 19.70 8.54
N LEU A 30 -0.72 19.72 8.38
CA LEU A 30 0.02 18.71 7.61
C LEU A 30 -0.23 17.30 8.14
N ALA A 31 -0.17 17.10 9.46
CA ALA A 31 -0.46 15.82 10.08
C ALA A 31 -1.91 15.37 9.87
N ALA A 32 -2.87 16.30 9.86
CA ALA A 32 -4.28 16.01 9.59
C ALA A 32 -4.50 15.61 8.13
N GLU A 33 -3.87 16.28 7.16
CA GLU A 33 -3.91 15.93 5.74
C GLU A 33 -3.31 14.53 5.49
N GLU A 34 -2.14 14.26 6.05
CA GLU A 34 -1.50 12.94 5.96
C GLU A 34 -2.36 11.84 6.60
N LYS A 35 -2.96 12.12 7.76
CA LYS A 35 -3.88 11.20 8.42
C LYS A 35 -5.13 10.95 7.59
N ALA A 36 -5.69 11.97 6.94
CA ALA A 36 -6.85 11.82 6.07
C ALA A 36 -6.50 11.00 4.82
N SER A 37 -5.34 11.24 4.22
CA SER A 37 -4.88 10.49 3.04
C SER A 37 -4.57 9.02 3.34
N LEU A 38 -4.12 8.71 4.55
CA LEU A 38 -3.72 7.38 4.99
C LEU A 38 -4.75 6.72 5.92
N GLY A 39 -5.72 7.49 6.43
CA GLY A 39 -6.68 7.06 7.45
C GLY A 39 -7.81 6.18 6.95
N GLY A 40 -7.84 5.82 5.68
CA GLY A 40 -8.88 4.99 5.08
C GLY A 40 -8.70 3.49 5.32
N ASP A 41 -9.50 2.75 4.61
CA ASP A 41 -9.50 1.28 4.55
C ASP A 41 -8.24 0.78 3.83
N PHE A 42 -7.05 0.94 4.41
CA PHE A 42 -5.85 0.39 3.81
C PHE A 42 -5.28 -0.81 4.58
N CYS A 43 -4.76 -1.79 3.86
CA CYS A 43 -4.16 -2.98 4.41
C CYS A 43 -2.77 -2.67 4.99
N ARG A 44 -2.53 -3.08 6.25
CA ARG A 44 -1.24 -2.89 6.96
C ARG A 44 -0.26 -4.05 6.79
N SER A 45 -0.56 -4.98 5.88
CA SER A 45 0.31 -6.11 5.53
C SER A 45 0.72 -7.03 6.70
N CYS A 46 -0.08 -7.11 7.76
CA CYS A 46 0.24 -7.92 8.93
C CYS A 46 0.17 -9.44 8.69
N GLY A 47 -0.52 -9.90 7.63
CA GLY A 47 -0.55 -11.30 7.21
C GLY A 47 -1.54 -12.21 7.96
N TYR A 48 -2.26 -11.73 8.99
CA TYR A 48 -3.19 -12.58 9.76
C TYR A 48 -4.31 -13.20 8.92
N CYS A 49 -4.66 -12.59 7.79
CA CYS A 49 -5.64 -13.11 6.83
C CYS A 49 -5.12 -14.26 5.96
N MET A 50 -3.84 -14.57 6.02
CA MET A 50 -3.23 -15.63 5.22
C MET A 50 -3.26 -16.98 5.95
N PRO A 51 -3.25 -18.12 5.21
CA PRO A 51 -3.33 -18.20 3.75
C PRO A 51 -4.77 -18.00 3.23
N CYS A 52 -4.89 -17.38 2.05
CA CYS A 52 -6.17 -17.32 1.35
C CYS A 52 -6.47 -18.68 0.69
N PRO A 53 -7.68 -19.26 0.86
CA PRO A 53 -8.02 -20.55 0.25
C PRO A 53 -7.99 -20.50 -1.29
N MET A 54 -8.17 -19.30 -1.89
CA MET A 54 -8.10 -19.11 -3.34
C MET A 54 -6.70 -18.71 -3.82
N GLY A 55 -5.69 -18.69 -2.93
CA GLY A 55 -4.32 -18.36 -3.28
C GLY A 55 -4.05 -16.87 -3.59
N ILE A 56 -4.94 -15.98 -3.16
CA ILE A 56 -4.74 -14.53 -3.35
C ILE A 56 -3.67 -14.05 -2.36
N GLU A 57 -2.66 -13.34 -2.85
CA GLU A 57 -1.63 -12.69 -2.04
C GLU A 57 -2.17 -11.39 -1.40
N ILE A 58 -3.12 -11.52 -0.47
CA ILE A 58 -3.87 -10.39 0.10
C ILE A 58 -2.98 -9.25 0.57
N PRO A 59 -1.87 -9.46 1.33
CA PRO A 59 -1.06 -8.36 1.83
C PRO A 59 -0.47 -7.46 0.75
N ASN A 60 -0.13 -8.01 -0.40
CA ASN A 60 0.40 -7.27 -1.56
C ASN A 60 -0.74 -6.70 -2.40
N ALA A 61 -1.70 -7.54 -2.78
CA ALA A 61 -2.81 -7.16 -3.63
C ALA A 61 -3.67 -6.03 -3.03
N ALA A 62 -3.96 -6.09 -1.73
CA ALA A 62 -4.75 -5.07 -1.02
C ALA A 62 -4.04 -3.72 -0.82
N ARG A 63 -2.77 -3.60 -1.23
CA ARG A 63 -1.95 -2.38 -1.13
C ARG A 63 -1.32 -1.98 -2.46
N MET A 64 -1.74 -2.56 -3.56
CA MET A 64 -1.05 -2.40 -4.84
C MET A 64 -0.93 -0.93 -5.25
N SER A 65 -1.98 -0.14 -5.08
CA SER A 65 -1.94 1.29 -5.37
C SER A 65 -0.88 2.03 -4.55
N LEU A 66 -0.75 1.73 -3.25
CA LEU A 66 0.29 2.32 -2.39
C LEU A 66 1.69 1.89 -2.80
N LEU A 67 1.88 0.61 -3.14
CA LEU A 67 3.17 0.10 -3.58
C LEU A 67 3.64 0.80 -4.86
N MET A 68 2.74 0.92 -5.84
CA MET A 68 3.06 1.47 -7.16
C MET A 68 3.15 3.01 -7.19
N THR A 69 2.53 3.72 -6.25
CA THR A 69 2.64 5.19 -6.15
C THR A 69 3.81 5.66 -5.29
N ARG A 70 4.30 4.82 -4.37
CA ARG A 70 5.38 5.18 -3.42
C ARG A 70 6.72 4.50 -3.69
N SER A 71 6.76 3.57 -4.62
CA SER A 71 7.98 2.85 -5.04
C SER A 71 8.03 2.77 -6.57
N PRO A 72 9.16 2.37 -7.18
CA PRO A 72 9.22 2.11 -8.60
C PRO A 72 8.16 1.06 -9.00
N TYR A 73 7.24 1.43 -9.89
CA TYR A 73 6.09 0.59 -10.28
C TYR A 73 6.44 -0.49 -11.31
N LYS A 74 7.52 -0.33 -12.08
CA LYS A 74 7.90 -1.25 -13.16
C LYS A 74 7.94 -2.73 -12.76
N PRO A 75 8.44 -3.12 -11.56
CA PRO A 75 8.41 -4.51 -11.12
C PRO A 75 6.99 -5.07 -10.94
N TYR A 76 5.99 -4.22 -10.77
CA TYR A 76 4.60 -4.62 -10.47
C TYR A 76 3.69 -4.68 -11.70
N ILE A 77 4.12 -4.21 -12.88
CA ILE A 77 3.34 -4.26 -14.12
C ILE A 77 3.70 -5.44 -15.03
N THR A 78 4.53 -6.35 -14.57
CA THR A 78 4.93 -7.57 -15.31
C THR A 78 3.77 -8.55 -15.49
N ALA A 79 3.85 -9.43 -16.47
CA ALA A 79 2.85 -10.48 -16.71
C ALA A 79 2.61 -11.36 -15.45
N GLU A 80 3.67 -11.62 -14.67
CA GLU A 80 3.57 -12.36 -13.42
C GLU A 80 2.67 -11.62 -12.40
N TRP A 81 2.89 -10.32 -12.21
CA TRP A 81 2.08 -9.52 -11.28
C TRP A 81 0.66 -9.31 -11.78
N GLN A 82 0.45 -9.17 -13.09
CA GLN A 82 -0.90 -9.13 -13.67
C GLN A 82 -1.66 -10.42 -13.33
N ALA A 83 -1.04 -11.59 -13.52
CA ALA A 83 -1.65 -12.86 -13.16
C ALA A 83 -1.96 -12.96 -11.64
N LYS A 84 -1.07 -12.45 -10.78
CA LYS A 84 -1.30 -12.41 -9.32
C LYS A 84 -2.46 -11.49 -8.95
N MET A 85 -2.59 -10.34 -9.60
CA MET A 85 -3.68 -9.40 -9.34
C MET A 85 -5.02 -9.93 -9.85
N HIS A 86 -5.07 -10.54 -11.05
CA HIS A 86 -6.27 -11.17 -11.58
C HIS A 86 -6.74 -12.38 -10.76
N LYS A 87 -5.86 -12.97 -9.94
CA LYS A 87 -6.26 -13.99 -8.96
C LYS A 87 -7.36 -13.51 -7.99
N ILE A 88 -7.53 -12.18 -7.86
CA ILE A 88 -8.61 -11.57 -7.07
C ILE A 88 -9.99 -11.95 -7.61
N GLU A 89 -10.13 -12.20 -8.92
CA GLU A 89 -11.39 -12.60 -9.56
C GLU A 89 -11.89 -13.97 -9.06
N ASP A 90 -10.97 -14.84 -8.63
CA ASP A 90 -11.31 -16.13 -8.03
C ASP A 90 -11.90 -16.01 -6.60
N CYS A 91 -12.02 -14.80 -6.06
CA CYS A 91 -12.50 -14.58 -4.70
C CYS A 91 -13.95 -15.04 -4.51
N VAL A 92 -14.16 -16.13 -3.79
CA VAL A 92 -15.48 -16.69 -3.46
C VAL A 92 -16.20 -15.97 -2.31
N ASN A 93 -15.67 -14.82 -1.88
CA ASN A 93 -16.23 -14.00 -0.80
C ASN A 93 -16.49 -14.78 0.52
N CYS A 94 -15.64 -15.72 0.87
CA CYS A 94 -15.76 -16.53 2.10
C CYS A 94 -15.56 -15.72 3.39
N ARG A 95 -15.12 -14.46 3.31
CA ARG A 95 -14.90 -13.49 4.39
C ARG A 95 -13.92 -13.94 5.49
N ARG A 96 -13.18 -15.01 5.31
CA ARG A 96 -12.17 -15.47 6.27
C ARG A 96 -11.13 -14.36 6.55
N CYS A 97 -10.70 -13.65 5.51
CA CYS A 97 -9.77 -12.52 5.63
C CYS A 97 -10.33 -11.38 6.49
N VAL A 98 -11.63 -11.13 6.44
CA VAL A 98 -12.31 -10.13 7.29
C VAL A 98 -12.32 -10.57 8.76
N ALA A 99 -12.67 -11.83 9.02
CA ALA A 99 -12.72 -12.38 10.37
C ALA A 99 -11.36 -12.38 11.08
N HIS A 100 -10.28 -12.51 10.33
CA HIS A 100 -8.90 -12.50 10.85
C HIS A 100 -8.24 -11.11 10.82
N CYS A 101 -8.90 -10.09 10.26
CA CYS A 101 -8.32 -8.76 10.16
C CYS A 101 -8.45 -7.98 11.48
N PRO A 102 -7.33 -7.63 12.17
CA PRO A 102 -7.39 -6.86 13.41
C PRO A 102 -7.85 -5.41 13.20
N TYR A 103 -7.95 -4.97 11.95
CA TYR A 103 -8.38 -3.62 11.55
C TYR A 103 -9.79 -3.60 10.97
N SER A 104 -10.52 -4.71 11.03
CA SER A 104 -11.91 -4.84 10.56
C SER A 104 -12.12 -4.40 9.10
N LEU A 105 -11.12 -4.58 8.24
CA LEU A 105 -11.20 -4.18 6.83
C LEU A 105 -12.17 -5.10 6.06
N ASP A 106 -13.00 -4.51 5.20
CA ASP A 106 -13.72 -5.27 4.18
C ASP A 106 -12.75 -5.65 3.05
N THR A 107 -11.91 -6.65 3.36
CA THR A 107 -10.84 -7.09 2.46
C THR A 107 -11.34 -7.50 1.06
N PRO A 108 -12.47 -8.21 0.89
CA PRO A 108 -12.96 -8.54 -0.46
C PRO A 108 -13.34 -7.31 -1.28
N ARG A 109 -13.90 -6.27 -0.67
CA ARG A 109 -14.17 -5.00 -1.33
C ARG A 109 -12.88 -4.30 -1.70
N LEU A 110 -11.96 -4.17 -0.73
CA LEU A 110 -10.66 -3.53 -0.92
C LEU A 110 -9.87 -4.19 -2.07
N LEU A 111 -9.85 -5.51 -2.15
CA LEU A 111 -9.18 -6.24 -3.23
C LEU A 111 -9.77 -5.90 -4.60
N ARG A 112 -11.11 -5.85 -4.73
CA ARG A 112 -11.76 -5.47 -6.00
C ARG A 112 -11.44 -4.03 -6.41
N ASP A 113 -11.41 -3.11 -5.44
CA ASP A 113 -11.09 -1.71 -5.70
C ASP A 113 -9.63 -1.57 -6.15
N GLN A 114 -8.71 -2.33 -5.52
CA GLN A 114 -7.30 -2.38 -5.91
C GLN A 114 -7.10 -3.00 -7.29
N LEU A 115 -7.86 -4.03 -7.66
CA LEU A 115 -7.78 -4.63 -9.01
C LEU A 115 -8.20 -3.62 -10.08
N LYS A 116 -9.33 -2.95 -9.91
CA LYS A 116 -9.80 -1.91 -10.84
C LYS A 116 -8.77 -0.79 -11.01
N TRP A 117 -8.19 -0.33 -9.90
CA TRP A 117 -7.15 0.68 -9.94
C TRP A 117 -5.91 0.19 -10.69
N TYR A 118 -5.50 -1.05 -10.43
CA TYR A 118 -4.33 -1.68 -11.04
C TYR A 118 -4.51 -1.84 -12.56
N GLU A 119 -5.67 -2.31 -13.01
CA GLU A 119 -5.99 -2.45 -14.43
C GLU A 119 -5.93 -1.10 -15.17
N ALA A 120 -6.53 -0.06 -14.56
CA ALA A 120 -6.50 1.29 -15.13
C ALA A 120 -5.05 1.82 -15.20
N PHE A 121 -4.23 1.55 -14.19
CA PHE A 121 -2.83 1.94 -14.18
C PHE A 121 -2.03 1.20 -15.26
N CYS A 122 -2.21 -0.12 -15.40
CA CYS A 122 -1.55 -0.91 -16.44
C CYS A 122 -1.94 -0.44 -17.85
N GLU A 123 -3.20 -0.11 -18.09
CA GLU A 123 -3.63 0.41 -19.39
C GLU A 123 -2.98 1.75 -19.72
N GLN A 124 -2.82 2.65 -18.74
CA GLN A 124 -2.10 3.91 -18.92
C GLN A 124 -0.61 3.72 -19.25
N HIS A 125 -0.01 2.63 -18.79
CA HIS A 125 1.42 2.32 -18.98
C HIS A 125 1.63 1.17 -19.96
N LYS A 126 0.67 0.91 -20.84
CA LYS A 126 0.67 -0.23 -21.77
C LYS A 126 1.91 -0.29 -22.67
N SER A 127 2.45 0.85 -23.05
CA SER A 127 3.68 0.94 -23.86
C SER A 127 4.94 0.47 -23.10
N GLU A 128 4.86 0.34 -21.79
CA GLU A 128 5.95 -0.10 -20.92
C GLU A 128 5.79 -1.57 -20.47
N LEU A 129 4.68 -2.20 -20.84
CA LEU A 129 4.43 -3.62 -20.61
C LEU A 129 5.24 -4.42 -21.64
N GLY A 130 6.38 -4.92 -21.23
CA GLY A 130 7.26 -5.76 -22.06
C GLY A 130 7.06 -7.24 -21.80
#